data_4208d445281fa44e9bb32e2ee15dc87d
#
_entry.id   4208d445281fa44e9bb32e2ee15dc87d
#
_cell.length_a   1.000
_cell.length_b   1.000
_cell.length_c   1.000
_cell.angle_alpha   90.00
_cell.angle_beta   90.00
_cell.angle_gamma   90.00
#
_symmetry.space_group_name_H-M   'P 1'
#
loop_
_entity.id
_entity.type
_entity.pdbx_description
1 polymer ?
#
loop_
_entity_poly.entity_id
_entity_poly.type
_entity_poly.pdbx_seq_one_letter_code
_entity_poly.pdbx_strand_id
1 'polypeptide(L)'
;MCPKIYVERSGGVERRGGAVFAKNSAGETLPKAMHERMVAARDFGLGMGTRRQLSLAAISLGLYSQDAASIDFDEHAAEMSRTYTRFETLEGTHFWAAFGHLDGYSAIYYTYQWSLA
;
A
#
# COMPACT_ATOMS: atom_id res chain seq x y z
N MET A 1 -19.96 -2.63 1.34
CA MET A 1 -19.44 -3.33 0.14
C MET A 1 -19.00 -2.24 -0.83
N CYS A 2 -17.70 -1.92 -0.85
CA CYS A 2 -17.18 -0.84 -1.70
C CYS A 2 -16.99 -1.40 -3.11
N PRO A 3 -17.50 -0.81 -4.18
CA PRO A 3 -17.23 -1.29 -5.52
C PRO A 3 -15.75 -1.11 -5.82
N LYS A 4 -15.06 -2.21 -6.12
CA LYS A 4 -13.69 -2.19 -6.66
C LYS A 4 -13.75 -1.47 -8.02
N ILE A 5 -13.25 -0.25 -8.07
CA ILE A 5 -13.01 0.42 -9.35
C ILE A 5 -11.80 -0.28 -9.97
N TYR A 6 -12.06 -1.18 -10.90
CA TYR A 6 -11.03 -1.72 -11.78
C TYR A 6 -10.57 -0.60 -12.70
N VAL A 7 -9.40 -0.05 -12.43
CA VAL A 7 -8.72 0.88 -13.33
C VAL A 7 -7.95 0.05 -14.34
N GLU A 8 -8.57 -0.22 -15.49
CA GLU A 8 -7.85 -0.84 -16.59
C GLU A 8 -6.74 0.10 -17.13
N ARG A 9 -5.58 -0.46 -17.40
CA ARG A 9 -4.35 0.20 -17.85
C ARG A 9 -4.40 0.84 -19.24
N SER A 10 -5.55 1.26 -19.75
CA SER A 10 -5.63 1.96 -21.04
C SER A 10 -6.13 3.40 -20.84
N GLY A 11 -5.27 4.37 -21.14
CA GLY A 11 -5.53 5.80 -20.93
C GLY A 11 -6.74 6.41 -21.65
N GLY A 12 -7.55 5.60 -22.34
CA GLY A 12 -8.80 6.01 -22.96
C GLY A 12 -10.04 5.77 -22.10
N VAL A 13 -10.01 4.75 -21.24
CA VAL A 13 -11.16 4.35 -20.41
C VAL A 13 -11.25 5.20 -19.13
N GLU A 14 -10.12 5.57 -18.55
CA GLU A 14 -10.07 6.44 -17.36
C GLU A 14 -10.74 7.78 -17.56
N ARG A 15 -10.60 8.39 -18.76
CA ARG A 15 -11.19 9.69 -19.09
C ARG A 15 -12.70 9.63 -19.23
N ARG A 16 -13.25 8.54 -19.77
CA ARG A 16 -14.70 8.37 -19.93
C ARG A 16 -15.39 8.11 -18.60
N GLY A 17 -14.81 7.28 -17.75
CA GLY A 17 -15.33 7.00 -16.40
C GLY A 17 -15.32 8.24 -15.51
N GLY A 18 -14.20 8.97 -15.45
CA GLY A 18 -14.09 10.20 -14.66
C GLY A 18 -15.04 11.31 -15.10
N ALA A 19 -15.29 11.45 -16.42
CA ALA A 19 -16.21 12.45 -16.96
C ALA A 19 -17.70 12.18 -16.58
N VAL A 20 -18.05 10.95 -16.24
CA VAL A 20 -19.42 10.59 -15.84
C VAL A 20 -19.69 10.91 -14.37
N PHE A 21 -18.71 10.64 -13.49
CA PHE A 21 -18.91 10.70 -12.03
C PHE A 21 -18.27 11.92 -11.37
N ALA A 22 -17.12 12.40 -11.89
CA ALA A 22 -16.37 13.49 -11.27
C ALA A 22 -16.90 14.86 -11.75
N LYS A 23 -17.97 15.31 -11.10
CA LYS A 23 -18.56 16.63 -11.33
C LYS A 23 -18.56 17.42 -10.01
N ASN A 24 -18.26 18.73 -10.13
CA ASN A 24 -18.40 19.65 -9.01
C ASN A 24 -19.90 20.04 -8.79
N SER A 25 -20.17 20.88 -7.79
CA SER A 25 -21.53 21.34 -7.50
C SER A 25 -22.21 22.12 -8.63
N ALA A 26 -21.43 22.66 -9.57
CA ALA A 26 -21.91 23.35 -10.77
C ALA A 26 -22.13 22.40 -11.96
N GLY A 27 -21.88 21.09 -11.80
CA GLY A 27 -22.01 20.08 -12.84
C GLY A 27 -20.84 20.01 -13.83
N GLU A 28 -19.78 20.78 -13.58
CA GLU A 28 -18.58 20.80 -14.42
C GLU A 28 -17.68 19.61 -14.15
N THR A 29 -17.13 19.03 -15.21
CA THR A 29 -16.17 17.92 -15.13
C THR A 29 -14.75 18.41 -14.88
N LEU A 30 -13.89 17.50 -14.40
CA LEU A 30 -12.48 17.79 -14.18
C LEU A 30 -11.83 18.33 -15.47
N PRO A 31 -11.15 19.51 -15.44
CA PRO A 31 -10.45 20.05 -16.59
C PRO A 31 -9.43 19.05 -17.15
N LYS A 32 -9.36 18.96 -18.49
CA LYS A 32 -8.46 18.03 -19.19
C LYS A 32 -7.01 18.16 -18.72
N ALA A 33 -6.50 19.39 -18.60
CA ALA A 33 -5.14 19.65 -18.17
C ALA A 33 -4.86 19.16 -16.74
N MET A 34 -5.84 19.24 -15.84
CA MET A 34 -5.71 18.71 -14.48
C MET A 34 -5.69 17.18 -14.49
N HIS A 35 -6.56 16.54 -15.26
CA HIS A 35 -6.57 15.09 -15.43
C HIS A 35 -5.22 14.58 -15.98
N GLU A 36 -4.66 15.23 -17.02
CA GLU A 36 -3.36 14.87 -17.58
C GLU A 36 -2.22 14.96 -16.55
N ARG A 37 -2.22 16.00 -15.71
CA ARG A 37 -1.27 16.14 -14.61
C ARG A 37 -1.44 15.07 -13.54
N MET A 38 -2.66 14.69 -13.20
CA MET A 38 -2.94 13.59 -12.26
C MET A 38 -2.43 12.25 -12.81
N VAL A 39 -2.67 11.98 -14.10
CA VAL A 39 -2.17 10.76 -14.75
C VAL A 39 -0.63 10.74 -14.77
N ALA A 40 0.00 11.85 -15.10
CA ALA A 40 1.46 11.94 -15.08
C ALA A 40 2.07 11.75 -13.67
N ALA A 41 1.36 12.15 -12.63
CA ALA A 41 1.81 12.00 -11.24
C ALA A 41 1.44 10.63 -10.62
N ARG A 42 0.67 9.80 -11.29
CA ARG A 42 0.12 8.54 -10.74
C ARG A 42 1.19 7.59 -10.20
N ASP A 43 2.29 7.48 -10.91
CA ASP A 43 3.37 6.55 -10.56
C ASP A 43 4.44 7.18 -9.64
N PHE A 44 4.22 8.46 -9.23
CA PHE A 44 5.11 9.13 -8.30
C PHE A 44 5.10 8.42 -6.93
N GLY A 45 6.28 8.03 -6.47
CA GLY A 45 6.44 7.34 -5.19
C GLY A 45 6.04 5.85 -5.20
N LEU A 46 5.62 5.28 -6.35
CA LEU A 46 5.20 3.88 -6.45
C LEU A 46 6.26 2.91 -5.93
N GLY A 47 7.54 3.12 -6.27
CA GLY A 47 8.63 2.27 -5.78
C GLY A 47 8.78 2.31 -4.26
N MET A 48 8.64 3.48 -3.65
CA MET A 48 8.66 3.61 -2.19
C MET A 48 7.45 2.94 -1.55
N GLY A 49 6.27 3.10 -2.15
CA GLY A 49 5.05 2.43 -1.71
C GLY A 49 5.18 0.92 -1.77
N THR A 50 5.71 0.37 -2.87
CA THR A 50 5.96 -1.07 -3.04
C THR A 50 6.94 -1.58 -1.98
N ARG A 51 8.07 -0.90 -1.76
CA ARG A 51 9.03 -1.28 -0.72
C ARG A 51 8.41 -1.27 0.68
N ARG A 52 7.56 -0.29 0.98
CA ARG A 52 6.79 -0.25 2.24
C ARG A 52 5.88 -1.47 2.38
N GLN A 53 5.17 -1.86 1.33
CA GLN A 53 4.33 -3.06 1.35
C GLN A 53 5.15 -4.35 1.53
N LEU A 54 6.33 -4.43 0.91
CA LEU A 54 7.24 -5.56 1.09
C LEU A 54 7.78 -5.65 2.52
N SER A 55 8.07 -4.51 3.16
CA SER A 55 8.45 -4.48 4.58
C SER A 55 7.35 -5.07 5.47
N LEU A 56 6.10 -4.67 5.27
CA LEU A 56 4.96 -5.19 6.03
C LEU A 56 4.74 -6.69 5.79
N ALA A 57 4.90 -7.14 4.54
CA ALA A 57 4.83 -8.55 4.19
C ALA A 57 5.93 -9.38 4.86
N ALA A 58 7.16 -8.86 4.90
CA ALA A 58 8.30 -9.51 5.54
C ALA A 58 8.13 -9.59 7.07
N ILE A 59 7.63 -8.52 7.71
CA ILE A 59 7.29 -8.53 9.13
C ILE A 59 6.25 -9.62 9.41
N SER A 60 5.13 -9.61 8.68
CA SER A 60 4.05 -10.59 8.84
C SER A 60 4.55 -12.03 8.65
N LEU A 61 5.24 -12.31 7.55
CA LEU A 61 5.76 -13.64 7.26
C LEU A 61 6.79 -14.10 8.30
N GLY A 62 7.72 -13.23 8.67
CA GLY A 62 8.78 -13.55 9.62
C GLY A 62 8.24 -13.85 11.02
N LEU A 63 7.26 -13.10 11.51
CA LEU A 63 6.64 -13.34 12.80
C LEU A 63 5.91 -14.70 12.87
N TYR A 64 5.29 -15.13 11.79
CA TYR A 64 4.55 -16.39 11.72
C TYR A 64 5.37 -17.59 11.23
N SER A 65 6.62 -17.37 10.82
CA SER A 65 7.54 -18.44 10.38
C SER A 65 8.49 -18.91 11.47
N GLN A 66 8.44 -18.30 12.66
CA GLN A 66 9.35 -18.57 13.77
C GLN A 66 8.55 -18.89 15.05
N ASP A 67 9.25 -19.48 16.01
CA ASP A 67 8.66 -19.67 17.34
C ASP A 67 8.54 -18.31 18.04
N ALA A 68 7.31 -17.98 18.45
CA ALA A 68 7.00 -16.71 19.11
C ALA A 68 7.78 -16.49 20.42
N ALA A 69 8.22 -17.58 21.08
CA ALA A 69 9.04 -17.50 22.30
C ALA A 69 10.51 -17.13 22.03
N SER A 70 10.96 -17.27 20.78
CA SER A 70 12.35 -17.05 20.39
C SER A 70 12.60 -15.76 19.61
N ILE A 71 11.54 -15.06 19.17
CA ILE A 71 11.65 -13.86 18.36
C ILE A 71 11.52 -12.59 19.20
N ASP A 72 12.44 -11.64 18.99
CA ASP A 72 12.27 -10.26 19.43
C ASP A 72 11.44 -9.50 18.38
N PHE A 73 10.21 -9.17 18.74
CA PHE A 73 9.25 -8.52 17.83
C PHE A 73 9.69 -7.13 17.39
N ASP A 74 10.31 -6.37 18.28
CA ASP A 74 10.75 -5.00 17.98
C ASP A 74 11.95 -5.03 17.05
N GLU A 75 12.96 -5.86 17.34
CA GLU A 75 14.15 -5.99 16.50
C GLU A 75 13.78 -6.56 15.13
N HIS A 76 12.91 -7.57 15.05
CA HIS A 76 12.45 -8.11 13.77
C HIS A 76 11.75 -7.05 12.92
N ALA A 77 10.84 -6.28 13.50
CA ALA A 77 10.14 -5.21 12.79
C ALA A 77 11.10 -4.11 12.33
N ALA A 78 12.08 -3.75 13.17
CA ALA A 78 13.09 -2.76 12.85
C ALA A 78 14.03 -3.24 11.73
N GLU A 79 14.48 -4.49 11.76
CA GLU A 79 15.32 -5.10 10.72
C GLU A 79 14.61 -5.13 9.36
N MET A 80 13.37 -5.54 9.32
CA MET A 80 12.57 -5.54 8.07
C MET A 80 12.35 -4.12 7.57
N SER A 81 12.12 -3.16 8.46
CA SER A 81 12.03 -1.75 8.09
C SER A 81 13.33 -1.24 7.47
N ARG A 82 14.49 -1.49 8.08
CA ARG A 82 15.82 -1.11 7.55
C ARG A 82 16.11 -1.75 6.19
N THR A 83 15.72 -3.01 6.02
CA THR A 83 15.97 -3.77 4.79
C THR A 83 15.17 -3.23 3.61
N TYR A 84 13.89 -2.95 3.82
CA TYR A 84 12.98 -2.61 2.73
C TYR A 84 12.68 -1.12 2.61
N THR A 85 12.86 -0.32 3.65
CA THR A 85 12.57 1.12 3.62
C THR A 85 13.82 1.96 3.83
N ARG A 86 13.68 3.27 3.66
CA ARG A 86 14.72 4.25 4.03
C ARG A 86 14.42 4.96 5.36
N PHE A 87 13.31 4.58 5.98
CA PHE A 87 12.90 5.20 7.23
C PHE A 87 13.22 4.25 8.38
N GLU A 88 13.92 4.77 9.36
CA GLU A 88 14.22 4.04 10.57
C GLU A 88 12.99 3.94 11.47
N THR A 89 12.88 2.86 12.20
CA THR A 89 11.88 2.72 13.26
C THR A 89 12.27 3.62 14.43
N LEU A 90 11.32 4.38 14.95
CA LEU A 90 11.55 5.21 16.12
C LEU A 90 11.75 4.33 17.35
N GLU A 91 12.80 4.62 18.13
CA GLU A 91 13.08 3.93 19.37
C GLU A 91 11.89 4.00 20.34
N GLY A 92 11.60 2.91 21.02
CA GLY A 92 10.49 2.79 21.95
C GLY A 92 9.11 2.66 21.30
N THR A 93 9.04 2.48 19.97
CA THR A 93 7.77 2.19 19.29
C THR A 93 7.60 0.69 19.04
N HIS A 94 6.41 0.19 19.29
CA HIS A 94 6.03 -1.21 19.10
C HIS A 94 5.08 -1.34 17.90
N PHE A 95 5.61 -1.16 16.69
CA PHE A 95 4.81 -1.13 15.46
C PHE A 95 3.95 -2.38 15.29
N TRP A 96 4.51 -3.54 15.60
CA TRP A 96 3.82 -4.84 15.47
C TRP A 96 2.54 -4.90 16.32
N ALA A 97 2.51 -4.25 17.49
CA ALA A 97 1.33 -4.21 18.35
C ALA A 97 0.16 -3.40 17.74
N ALA A 98 0.46 -2.45 16.85
CA ALA A 98 -0.53 -1.65 16.12
C ALA A 98 -0.85 -2.22 14.73
N PHE A 99 -0.16 -3.29 14.32
CA PHE A 99 -0.33 -3.90 13.00
C PHE A 99 -1.49 -4.91 12.99
N GLY A 100 -2.72 -4.41 12.96
CA GLY A 100 -3.95 -5.21 13.08
C GLY A 100 -4.11 -6.35 12.07
N HIS A 101 -3.40 -6.33 10.93
CA HIS A 101 -3.41 -7.45 9.98
C HIS A 101 -2.81 -8.73 10.56
N LEU A 102 -1.95 -8.64 11.56
CA LEU A 102 -1.39 -9.82 12.21
C LEU A 102 -2.45 -10.66 12.92
N ASP A 103 -3.47 -10.02 13.50
CA ASP A 103 -4.54 -10.73 14.20
C ASP A 103 -5.41 -11.57 13.25
N GLY A 104 -5.89 -10.98 12.15
CA GLY A 104 -6.87 -11.64 11.26
C GLY A 104 -6.28 -12.37 10.05
N TYR A 105 -5.08 -12.00 9.62
CA TYR A 105 -4.50 -12.46 8.35
C TYR A 105 -3.16 -13.19 8.49
N SER A 106 -2.64 -13.30 9.70
CA SER A 106 -1.41 -14.06 10.00
C SER A 106 -0.24 -13.71 9.03
N ALA A 107 0.31 -14.71 8.35
CA ALA A 107 1.46 -14.60 7.46
C ALA A 107 1.14 -14.09 6.04
N ILE A 108 -0.12 -13.83 5.69
CA ILE A 108 -0.54 -13.66 4.28
C ILE A 108 -0.55 -12.22 3.78
N TYR A 109 0.06 -11.28 4.49
CA TYR A 109 0.09 -9.87 4.05
C TYR A 109 0.70 -9.67 2.67
N TYR A 110 1.62 -10.53 2.23
CA TYR A 110 2.24 -10.50 0.90
C TYR A 110 1.23 -10.56 -0.26
N THR A 111 0.00 -11.03 -0.03
CA THR A 111 -1.05 -11.14 -1.06
C THR A 111 -1.44 -9.81 -1.68
N TYR A 112 -1.21 -8.68 -0.99
CA TYR A 112 -1.42 -7.37 -1.57
C TYR A 112 -0.50 -7.09 -2.76
N GLN A 113 0.74 -7.53 -2.71
CA GLN A 113 1.69 -7.39 -3.82
C GLN A 113 1.53 -8.53 -4.85
N TRP A 114 1.26 -9.73 -4.38
CA TRP A 114 1.00 -10.88 -5.25
C TRP A 114 -0.16 -10.64 -6.21
N SER A 115 -1.23 -10.01 -5.74
CA SER A 115 -2.40 -9.71 -6.58
C SER A 115 -2.19 -8.59 -7.60
N LEU A 116 -1.05 -7.89 -7.56
CA LEU A 116 -0.67 -6.85 -8.52
C LEU A 116 0.29 -7.35 -9.60
N ALA A 117 0.89 -8.52 -9.41
CA ALA A 117 1.82 -9.15 -10.34
C ALA A 117 1.10 -9.99 -11.39
#